data_abaca689e12a25c2a3a767a3d409e425
#
_entry.id   abaca689e12a25c2a3a767a3d409e425
#
_cell.length_a   1.000
_cell.length_b   1.000
_cell.length_c   1.000
_cell.angle_alpha   90.00
_cell.angle_beta   90.00
_cell.angle_gamma   90.00
#
_symmetry.space_group_name_H-M   'P 1'
#
loop_
_entity.id
_entity.type
_entity.pdbx_description
1 polymer ?
#
loop_
_entity_poly.entity_id
_entity_poly.type
_entity_poly.pdbx_seq_one_letter_code
_entity_poly.pdbx_strand_id
1 'polypeptide(L)'
;KGLNLTWRWSYKQLHFDSFEIRNPDIQVFNPYYSTRAEVKERKEAETKTLYEVVSPYINVLTVRMLNLENASVSYSVENPVSPIIYALNDVSFHAYGFRLDENSSESGKLLYCDNFDFITKRSQTLLANNDFRLQTDRILLSTEDSIISISNITLTPQGELWGEQKKRPDSYLNALVRAIEVKGIQFRRENALNYLTARSLDIISSDIQAFNLAGESLPSAKKTEKKSLNEAEADSLVRSLSLYELISPVLHTVSIGTVGIGQAKLQYSFAVKDKIEVYKLANFDFQANDFRIDSVSEAQRGFWYSRG
;
A
#
# COMPACT_ATOMS: atom_id res chain seq x y z
N LYS A 1 -6.09 -4.77 -32.45
CA LYS A 1 -6.65 -4.45 -33.79
C LYS A 1 -6.40 -2.97 -34.03
N GLY A 2 -5.87 -2.63 -35.25
CA GLY A 2 -5.63 -1.24 -35.68
C GLY A 2 -4.24 -0.68 -35.29
N LEU A 3 -3.15 -1.26 -35.83
CA LEU A 3 -1.82 -0.68 -35.74
C LEU A 3 -1.65 0.34 -36.88
N ASN A 4 -1.57 1.63 -36.54
CA ASN A 4 -1.18 2.70 -37.45
C ASN A 4 0.28 3.08 -37.18
N LEU A 5 1.18 2.67 -38.07
CA LEU A 5 2.58 3.05 -38.06
C LEU A 5 2.79 4.23 -38.99
N THR A 6 2.99 5.42 -38.44
CA THR A 6 3.40 6.59 -39.25
C THR A 6 4.89 6.81 -39.06
N TRP A 7 5.67 6.45 -40.07
CA TRP A 7 7.12 6.64 -40.08
C TRP A 7 7.48 7.82 -40.99
N ARG A 8 7.87 8.94 -40.36
CA ARG A 8 8.52 10.05 -41.07
C ARG A 8 9.97 10.13 -40.60
N TRP A 9 10.89 10.48 -41.48
CA TRP A 9 12.33 10.52 -41.20
C TRP A 9 12.75 11.38 -39.98
N SER A 10 11.86 12.24 -39.48
CA SER A 10 12.07 13.11 -38.32
C SER A 10 11.20 12.80 -37.11
N TYR A 11 10.16 11.96 -37.20
CA TYR A 11 9.27 11.67 -36.09
C TYR A 11 8.90 10.18 -36.05
N LYS A 12 9.34 9.52 -34.99
CA LYS A 12 8.94 8.15 -34.68
C LYS A 12 7.66 8.20 -33.85
N GLN A 13 6.53 8.00 -34.46
CA GLN A 13 5.22 8.03 -33.80
C GLN A 13 4.53 6.67 -33.92
N LEU A 14 4.06 6.13 -32.80
CA LEU A 14 3.28 4.90 -32.72
C LEU A 14 1.90 5.23 -32.17
N HIS A 15 0.88 4.83 -32.89
CA HIS A 15 -0.51 4.98 -32.49
C HIS A 15 -1.21 3.64 -32.54
N PHE A 16 -1.79 3.25 -31.40
CA PHE A 16 -2.57 2.03 -31.26
C PHE A 16 -4.00 2.38 -30.87
N ASP A 17 -4.98 1.78 -31.51
CA ASP A 17 -6.37 1.84 -31.06
C ASP A 17 -6.57 1.04 -29.79
N SER A 18 -6.02 -0.17 -29.75
CA SER A 18 -6.05 -0.99 -28.56
C SER A 18 -4.80 -1.84 -28.43
N PHE A 19 -4.35 -1.99 -27.20
CA PHE A 19 -3.30 -2.92 -26.82
C PHE A 19 -3.81 -3.81 -25.70
N GLU A 20 -3.77 -5.10 -25.89
CA GLU A 20 -4.33 -6.07 -24.97
C GLU A 20 -3.31 -7.16 -24.64
N ILE A 21 -3.15 -7.43 -23.33
CA ILE A 21 -2.35 -8.53 -22.79
C ILE A 21 -3.27 -9.40 -21.95
N ARG A 22 -3.30 -10.69 -22.21
CA ARG A 22 -4.13 -11.66 -21.47
C ARG A 22 -3.27 -12.66 -20.73
N ASN A 23 -3.66 -12.94 -19.49
CA ASN A 23 -3.07 -13.93 -18.61
C ASN A 23 -1.52 -13.81 -18.46
N PRO A 24 -0.94 -12.61 -18.32
CA PRO A 24 0.49 -12.50 -18.08
C PRO A 24 0.82 -12.92 -16.64
N ASP A 25 2.00 -13.49 -16.49
CA ASP A 25 2.65 -13.68 -15.19
C ASP A 25 3.76 -12.63 -15.05
N ILE A 26 3.56 -11.69 -14.15
CA ILE A 26 4.45 -10.55 -13.94
C ILE A 26 5.15 -10.72 -12.59
N GLN A 27 6.47 -10.87 -12.62
CA GLN A 27 7.28 -11.00 -11.44
C GLN A 27 8.21 -9.79 -11.31
N VAL A 28 8.05 -9.06 -10.20
CA VAL A 28 8.88 -7.90 -9.89
C VAL A 28 9.78 -8.25 -8.71
N PHE A 29 11.07 -8.17 -8.94
CA PHE A 29 12.08 -8.42 -7.93
C PHE A 29 12.71 -7.11 -7.50
N ASN A 30 12.74 -6.85 -6.19
CA ASN A 30 13.47 -5.76 -5.60
C ASN A 30 14.67 -6.33 -4.84
N PRO A 31 15.88 -6.35 -5.44
CA PRO A 31 17.04 -6.92 -4.81
C PRO A 31 17.46 -6.09 -3.59
N TYR A 32 17.97 -6.77 -2.56
CA TYR A 32 18.55 -6.10 -1.42
C TYR A 32 19.90 -5.51 -1.77
N TYR A 33 20.06 -4.21 -1.61
CA TYR A 33 21.31 -3.51 -1.84
C TYR A 33 22.05 -3.33 -0.51
N SER A 34 23.19 -4.01 -0.37
CA SER A 34 23.98 -3.99 0.86
C SER A 34 25.00 -2.84 0.91
N THR A 35 25.30 -2.22 -0.24
CA THR A 35 26.36 -1.19 -0.32
C THR A 35 25.81 0.20 -0.64
N ARG A 36 26.48 1.22 -0.10
CA ARG A 36 26.14 2.64 -0.37
C ARG A 36 26.32 3.01 -1.84
N ALA A 37 27.22 2.33 -2.56
CA ALA A 37 27.45 2.54 -4.00
C ALA A 37 26.26 2.04 -4.83
N GLU A 38 25.75 0.84 -4.55
CA GLU A 38 24.58 0.27 -5.24
C GLU A 38 23.33 1.11 -5.01
N VAL A 39 23.14 1.65 -3.78
CA VAL A 39 22.03 2.58 -3.48
C VAL A 39 22.17 3.89 -4.29
N LYS A 40 23.39 4.38 -4.51
CA LYS A 40 23.60 5.61 -5.28
C LYS A 40 23.33 5.39 -6.78
N GLU A 41 23.83 4.30 -7.37
CA GLU A 41 23.55 3.94 -8.77
C GLU A 41 22.07 3.77 -9.04
N ARG A 42 21.34 3.14 -8.10
CA ARG A 42 19.90 3.00 -8.20
C ARG A 42 19.19 4.36 -8.19
N LYS A 43 19.56 5.27 -7.29
CA LYS A 43 18.96 6.62 -7.25
C LYS A 43 19.18 7.38 -8.55
N GLU A 44 20.34 7.24 -9.19
CA GLU A 44 20.62 7.86 -10.49
C GLU A 44 19.80 7.21 -11.62
N ALA A 45 19.55 5.90 -11.57
CA ALA A 45 18.69 5.20 -12.54
C ALA A 45 17.20 5.51 -12.33
N GLU A 46 16.75 5.67 -11.08
CA GLU A 46 15.37 6.02 -10.73
C GLU A 46 14.96 7.45 -11.11
N THR A 47 15.91 8.31 -11.48
CA THR A 47 15.63 9.69 -11.90
C THR A 47 15.09 9.80 -13.33
N LYS A 48 15.27 8.76 -14.16
CA LYS A 48 14.79 8.79 -15.55
C LYS A 48 13.29 8.55 -15.61
N THR A 49 12.61 9.44 -16.32
CA THR A 49 11.19 9.26 -16.64
C THR A 49 11.00 8.12 -17.66
N LEU A 50 9.80 7.56 -17.74
CA LEU A 50 9.48 6.55 -18.76
C LEU A 50 9.76 7.10 -20.18
N TYR A 51 9.47 8.38 -20.43
CA TYR A 51 9.76 9.01 -21.70
C TYR A 51 11.26 9.05 -22.02
N GLU A 52 12.12 9.40 -21.07
CA GLU A 52 13.57 9.43 -21.28
C GLU A 52 14.14 8.04 -21.60
N VAL A 53 13.53 6.98 -21.11
CA VAL A 53 13.92 5.60 -21.45
C VAL A 53 13.50 5.23 -22.88
N VAL A 54 12.33 5.68 -23.32
CA VAL A 54 11.72 5.28 -24.60
C VAL A 54 12.07 6.23 -25.74
N SER A 55 12.35 7.50 -25.45
CA SER A 55 12.57 8.58 -26.44
C SER A 55 13.67 8.32 -27.47
N PRO A 56 14.76 7.56 -27.18
CA PRO A 56 15.73 7.20 -28.21
C PRO A 56 15.12 6.39 -29.38
N TYR A 57 14.00 5.72 -29.12
CA TYR A 57 13.33 4.83 -30.08
C TYR A 57 12.03 5.41 -30.63
N ILE A 58 11.25 6.08 -29.79
CA ILE A 58 9.90 6.54 -30.08
C ILE A 58 9.69 7.93 -29.47
N ASN A 59 9.31 8.91 -30.30
CA ASN A 59 9.06 10.27 -29.83
C ASN A 59 7.66 10.43 -29.26
N VAL A 60 6.67 9.72 -29.84
CA VAL A 60 5.28 9.74 -29.37
C VAL A 60 4.72 8.34 -29.42
N LEU A 61 4.20 7.89 -28.29
CA LEU A 61 3.42 6.65 -28.17
C LEU A 61 2.04 7.00 -27.65
N THR A 62 1.00 6.63 -28.41
CA THR A 62 -0.40 6.76 -27.96
C THR A 62 -1.11 5.43 -28.06
N VAL A 63 -1.89 5.12 -27.03
CA VAL A 63 -2.75 3.95 -26.99
C VAL A 63 -4.12 4.40 -26.51
N ARG A 64 -5.15 4.31 -27.34
CA ARG A 64 -6.49 4.76 -26.97
C ARG A 64 -7.05 3.89 -25.84
N MET A 65 -6.83 2.57 -25.89
CA MET A 65 -7.26 1.64 -24.86
C MET A 65 -6.18 0.58 -24.61
N LEU A 66 -5.66 0.54 -23.40
CA LEU A 66 -4.72 -0.48 -22.94
C LEU A 66 -5.44 -1.39 -21.95
N ASN A 67 -5.45 -2.69 -22.23
CA ASN A 67 -6.09 -3.68 -21.39
C ASN A 67 -5.08 -4.76 -20.96
N LEU A 68 -5.04 -4.99 -19.66
CA LEU A 68 -4.38 -6.12 -19.03
C LEU A 68 -5.47 -6.96 -18.36
N GLU A 69 -5.58 -8.24 -18.74
CA GLU A 69 -6.64 -9.11 -18.27
C GLU A 69 -6.09 -10.35 -17.58
N ASN A 70 -6.66 -10.68 -16.42
CA ASN A 70 -6.35 -11.89 -15.65
C ASN A 70 -4.84 -12.07 -15.38
N ALA A 71 -4.14 -11.00 -15.06
CA ALA A 71 -2.72 -11.06 -14.73
C ALA A 71 -2.48 -11.68 -13.35
N SER A 72 -1.40 -12.43 -13.22
CA SER A 72 -0.79 -12.74 -11.93
C SER A 72 0.39 -11.80 -11.73
N VAL A 73 0.40 -11.08 -10.61
CA VAL A 73 1.47 -10.13 -10.30
C VAL A 73 2.07 -10.52 -8.95
N SER A 74 3.36 -10.77 -8.92
CA SER A 74 4.11 -10.98 -7.69
C SER A 74 5.21 -9.93 -7.55
N TYR A 75 5.31 -9.35 -6.38
CA TYR A 75 6.37 -8.44 -6.00
C TYR A 75 7.11 -9.01 -4.80
N SER A 76 8.40 -9.28 -4.97
CA SER A 76 9.25 -9.80 -3.91
C SER A 76 10.34 -8.81 -3.55
N VAL A 77 10.50 -8.57 -2.25
CA VAL A 77 11.60 -7.79 -1.70
C VAL A 77 12.56 -8.79 -1.05
N GLU A 78 13.79 -8.85 -1.55
CA GLU A 78 14.83 -9.62 -0.88
C GLU A 78 15.17 -8.93 0.45
N ASN A 79 14.94 -9.65 1.53
CA ASN A 79 15.36 -9.26 2.86
C ASN A 79 16.18 -10.41 3.44
N PRO A 80 17.39 -10.19 3.97
CA PRO A 80 18.25 -11.27 4.49
C PRO A 80 17.61 -12.05 5.65
N VAL A 81 16.62 -11.48 6.33
CA VAL A 81 15.94 -12.13 7.46
C VAL A 81 14.67 -12.86 7.00
N SER A 82 13.86 -12.26 6.14
CA SER A 82 12.63 -12.86 5.64
C SER A 82 12.19 -12.15 4.36
N PRO A 83 12.08 -12.85 3.22
CA PRO A 83 11.57 -12.22 2.00
C PRO A 83 10.10 -11.81 2.18
N ILE A 84 9.78 -10.59 1.77
CA ILE A 84 8.40 -10.10 1.73
C ILE A 84 7.87 -10.37 0.33
N ILE A 85 6.77 -11.10 0.23
CA ILE A 85 6.14 -11.44 -1.05
C ILE A 85 4.71 -10.90 -1.03
N TYR A 86 4.41 -10.04 -1.99
CA TYR A 86 3.05 -9.57 -2.29
C TYR A 86 2.58 -10.29 -3.55
N ALA A 87 1.44 -10.94 -3.48
CA ALA A 87 0.85 -11.63 -4.62
C ALA A 87 -0.57 -11.09 -4.89
N LEU A 88 -0.80 -10.70 -6.11
CA LEU A 88 -2.10 -10.27 -6.63
C LEU A 88 -2.50 -11.23 -7.75
N ASN A 89 -3.69 -11.79 -7.65
CA ASN A 89 -4.23 -12.70 -8.64
C ASN A 89 -5.45 -12.09 -9.33
N ASP A 90 -5.73 -12.57 -10.53
CA ASP A 90 -6.84 -12.08 -11.35
C ASP A 90 -6.84 -10.55 -11.47
N VAL A 91 -5.66 -9.97 -11.74
CA VAL A 91 -5.50 -8.54 -11.93
C VAL A 91 -5.98 -8.14 -13.30
N SER A 92 -6.88 -7.17 -13.37
CA SER A 92 -7.29 -6.49 -14.58
C SER A 92 -6.94 -5.01 -14.47
N PHE A 93 -6.37 -4.47 -15.54
CA PHE A 93 -6.03 -3.05 -15.63
C PHE A 93 -6.49 -2.52 -16.97
N HIS A 94 -7.34 -1.51 -16.96
CA HIS A 94 -7.86 -0.83 -18.14
C HIS A 94 -7.43 0.62 -18.10
N ALA A 95 -6.71 1.09 -19.11
CA ALA A 95 -6.30 2.49 -19.20
C ALA A 95 -6.76 3.10 -20.51
N TYR A 96 -7.22 4.34 -20.43
CA TYR A 96 -7.78 5.09 -21.55
C TYR A 96 -6.94 6.33 -21.81
N GLY A 97 -6.70 6.61 -23.09
CA GLY A 97 -5.97 7.81 -23.50
C GLY A 97 -4.53 7.83 -23.05
N PHE A 98 -3.84 6.67 -23.04
CA PHE A 98 -2.42 6.62 -22.73
C PHE A 98 -1.62 7.41 -23.77
N ARG A 99 -0.78 8.33 -23.29
CA ARG A 99 0.08 9.15 -24.12
C ARG A 99 1.44 9.35 -23.47
N LEU A 100 2.49 9.01 -24.20
CA LEU A 100 3.87 9.19 -23.79
C LEU A 100 4.60 10.02 -24.85
N ASP A 101 4.99 11.24 -24.50
CA ASP A 101 5.75 12.18 -25.28
C ASP A 101 6.60 13.10 -24.39
N GLU A 102 7.28 14.07 -24.96
CA GLU A 102 8.15 15.01 -24.23
C GLU A 102 7.44 15.79 -23.12
N ASN A 103 6.13 16.05 -23.26
CA ASN A 103 5.33 16.80 -22.29
C ASN A 103 4.65 15.88 -21.25
N SER A 104 4.79 14.57 -21.38
CA SER A 104 4.05 13.61 -20.55
C SER A 104 4.45 13.68 -19.07
N SER A 105 5.70 14.02 -18.75
CA SER A 105 6.16 14.20 -17.38
C SER A 105 5.53 15.41 -16.67
N GLU A 106 5.12 16.42 -17.43
CA GLU A 106 4.53 17.67 -16.95
C GLU A 106 2.99 17.65 -16.98
N SER A 107 2.41 16.65 -17.65
CA SER A 107 0.96 16.56 -17.86
C SER A 107 0.14 16.40 -16.57
N GLY A 108 0.78 16.04 -15.46
CA GLY A 108 0.12 15.74 -14.18
C GLY A 108 -0.72 14.46 -14.20
N LYS A 109 -0.79 13.74 -15.34
CA LYS A 109 -1.56 12.52 -15.48
C LYS A 109 -0.87 11.35 -14.79
N LEU A 110 -1.63 10.63 -13.97
CA LEU A 110 -1.14 9.40 -13.36
C LEU A 110 -1.01 8.31 -14.43
N LEU A 111 0.10 7.59 -14.44
CA LEU A 111 0.41 6.54 -15.42
C LEU A 111 0.28 6.99 -16.90
N TYR A 112 0.36 8.31 -17.16
CA TYR A 112 0.26 8.89 -18.50
C TYR A 112 -1.09 8.65 -19.20
N CYS A 113 -2.15 8.35 -18.43
CA CYS A 113 -3.49 8.04 -18.94
C CYS A 113 -4.48 9.14 -18.59
N ASP A 114 -5.57 9.25 -19.37
CA ASP A 114 -6.71 10.09 -19.01
C ASP A 114 -7.43 9.51 -17.80
N ASN A 115 -7.79 8.23 -17.90
CA ASN A 115 -8.41 7.46 -16.82
C ASN A 115 -7.87 6.03 -16.81
N PHE A 116 -7.97 5.39 -15.67
CA PHE A 116 -7.71 3.95 -15.57
C PHE A 116 -8.50 3.30 -14.43
N ASP A 117 -8.75 2.01 -14.62
CA ASP A 117 -9.30 1.11 -13.62
C ASP A 117 -8.29 0.01 -13.31
N PHE A 118 -8.10 -0.26 -12.04
CA PHE A 118 -7.32 -1.39 -11.53
C PHE A 118 -8.24 -2.25 -10.67
N ILE A 119 -8.36 -3.51 -11.01
CA ILE A 119 -9.20 -4.46 -10.30
C ILE A 119 -8.36 -5.70 -10.00
N THR A 120 -8.41 -6.18 -8.78
CA THR A 120 -7.88 -7.50 -8.43
C THR A 120 -8.91 -8.27 -7.63
N LYS A 121 -8.98 -9.58 -7.89
CA LYS A 121 -9.78 -10.53 -7.13
C LYS A 121 -8.83 -11.36 -6.30
N ARG A 122 -9.06 -11.42 -5.00
CA ARG A 122 -8.24 -12.19 -4.06
C ARG A 122 -6.76 -11.80 -4.06
N SER A 123 -6.40 -10.96 -3.16
CA SER A 123 -5.01 -10.70 -2.84
C SER A 123 -4.64 -11.32 -1.50
N GLN A 124 -3.40 -11.73 -1.38
CA GLN A 124 -2.85 -12.26 -0.14
C GLN A 124 -1.41 -11.77 0.03
N THR A 125 -1.09 -11.35 1.24
CA THR A 125 0.28 -11.03 1.61
C THR A 125 0.58 -11.48 3.03
N LEU A 126 1.85 -11.70 3.33
CA LEU A 126 2.35 -12.00 4.67
C LEU A 126 2.97 -10.73 5.24
N LEU A 127 2.62 -10.41 6.47
CA LEU A 127 3.08 -9.22 7.19
C LEU A 127 3.87 -9.63 8.44
N ALA A 128 4.69 -8.72 8.96
CA ALA A 128 5.41 -8.86 10.22
C ALA A 128 6.19 -10.19 10.31
N ASN A 129 7.20 -10.36 9.45
CA ASN A 129 8.03 -11.57 9.41
C ASN A 129 7.24 -12.88 9.19
N ASN A 130 6.14 -12.80 8.42
CA ASN A 130 5.21 -13.89 8.16
C ASN A 130 4.32 -14.30 9.36
N ASP A 131 4.26 -13.49 10.41
CA ASP A 131 3.42 -13.79 11.57
C ASP A 131 1.92 -13.56 11.30
N PHE A 132 1.59 -12.76 10.30
CA PHE A 132 0.22 -12.44 9.93
C PHE A 132 -0.04 -12.64 8.44
N ARG A 133 -1.23 -13.11 8.12
CA ARG A 133 -1.77 -13.18 6.77
C ARG A 133 -2.82 -12.11 6.57
N LEU A 134 -2.59 -11.22 5.63
CA LEU A 134 -3.58 -10.26 5.14
C LEU A 134 -4.18 -10.79 3.85
N GLN A 135 -5.50 -10.86 3.78
CA GLN A 135 -6.24 -11.28 2.58
C GLN A 135 -7.34 -10.28 2.27
N THR A 136 -7.64 -10.11 0.99
CA THR A 136 -8.79 -9.34 0.51
C THR A 136 -9.48 -10.09 -0.63
N ASP A 137 -10.79 -9.94 -0.76
CA ASP A 137 -11.54 -10.55 -1.85
C ASP A 137 -11.47 -9.72 -3.13
N ARG A 138 -11.44 -8.40 -3.00
CA ARG A 138 -11.39 -7.50 -4.14
C ARG A 138 -10.73 -6.18 -3.76
N ILE A 139 -9.91 -5.66 -4.66
CA ILE A 139 -9.44 -4.29 -4.66
C ILE A 139 -9.89 -3.66 -5.99
N LEU A 140 -10.53 -2.51 -5.91
CA LEU A 140 -10.92 -1.68 -7.05
C LEU A 140 -10.31 -0.30 -6.86
N LEU A 141 -9.63 0.20 -7.87
CA LEU A 141 -9.25 1.60 -8.01
C LEU A 141 -9.79 2.07 -9.35
N SER A 142 -10.68 3.06 -9.37
CA SER A 142 -11.18 3.72 -10.57
C SER A 142 -10.90 5.22 -10.48
N THR A 143 -10.17 5.74 -11.45
CA THR A 143 -9.93 7.18 -11.54
C THR A 143 -11.11 7.91 -12.17
N GLU A 144 -11.87 7.25 -13.05
CA GLU A 144 -13.09 7.79 -13.65
C GLU A 144 -14.18 7.98 -12.58
N ASP A 145 -14.42 6.95 -11.77
CA ASP A 145 -15.39 7.01 -10.66
C ASP A 145 -14.85 7.75 -9.43
N SER A 146 -13.55 8.06 -9.43
CA SER A 146 -12.85 8.67 -8.30
C SER A 146 -13.01 7.86 -7.00
N ILE A 147 -12.84 6.52 -7.06
CA ILE A 147 -13.05 5.60 -5.95
C ILE A 147 -11.89 4.61 -5.78
N ILE A 148 -11.59 4.29 -4.51
CA ILE A 148 -10.86 3.07 -4.12
C ILE A 148 -11.81 2.27 -3.22
N SER A 149 -11.97 0.98 -3.51
CA SER A 149 -12.78 0.08 -2.70
C SER A 149 -12.02 -1.22 -2.45
N ILE A 150 -11.95 -1.64 -1.19
CA ILE A 150 -11.34 -2.89 -0.78
C ILE A 150 -12.39 -3.65 0.02
N SER A 151 -12.67 -4.90 -0.35
CA SER A 151 -13.72 -5.70 0.30
C SER A 151 -13.17 -6.94 0.99
N ASN A 152 -13.84 -7.32 2.07
CA ASN A 152 -13.59 -8.51 2.87
C ASN A 152 -12.12 -8.66 3.25
N ILE A 153 -11.62 -7.68 3.97
CA ILE A 153 -10.23 -7.65 4.45
C ILE A 153 -10.14 -8.50 5.71
N THR A 154 -9.29 -9.50 5.69
CA THR A 154 -9.00 -10.32 6.86
C THR A 154 -7.53 -10.25 7.21
N LEU A 155 -7.24 -10.03 8.47
CA LEU A 155 -5.91 -10.13 9.04
C LEU A 155 -5.94 -11.25 10.08
N THR A 156 -5.23 -12.32 9.81
CA THR A 156 -5.20 -13.49 10.70
C THR A 156 -3.77 -13.87 11.06
N PRO A 157 -3.51 -14.25 12.31
CA PRO A 157 -2.23 -14.80 12.68
C PRO A 157 -2.00 -16.13 11.98
N GLN A 158 -0.76 -16.37 11.56
CA GLN A 158 -0.36 -17.60 10.88
C GLN A 158 -0.18 -18.74 11.91
N GLY A 159 -1.22 -19.57 12.11
CA GLY A 159 -1.18 -20.66 13.08
C GLY A 159 -0.19 -21.78 12.73
N GLU A 160 0.19 -21.96 11.46
CA GLU A 160 1.17 -22.94 11.04
C GLU A 160 2.60 -22.65 11.54
N LEU A 161 2.88 -21.37 11.86
CA LEU A 161 4.14 -20.99 12.52
C LEU A 161 4.20 -21.44 13.99
N TRP A 162 3.04 -21.84 14.56
CA TRP A 162 2.93 -22.29 15.93
C TRP A 162 3.03 -23.81 16.04
N GLY A 163 3.69 -24.49 15.08
CA GLY A 163 3.87 -25.94 15.11
C GLY A 163 4.04 -26.47 16.55
N GLU A 164 3.87 -27.74 16.81
CA GLU A 164 3.77 -28.38 18.14
C GLU A 164 4.80 -27.91 19.19
N GLN A 165 5.87 -27.25 18.75
CA GLN A 165 6.96 -26.72 19.60
C GLN A 165 6.98 -25.19 19.78
N LYS A 166 6.17 -24.41 19.04
CA LYS A 166 6.12 -22.96 19.18
C LYS A 166 4.92 -22.55 20.02
N LYS A 167 5.18 -21.90 21.13
CA LYS A 167 4.14 -21.28 21.96
C LYS A 167 3.38 -20.24 21.13
N ARG A 168 2.06 -20.20 21.30
CA ARG A 168 1.21 -19.12 20.81
C ARG A 168 1.83 -17.78 21.20
N PRO A 169 1.94 -16.79 20.29
CA PRO A 169 2.48 -15.50 20.64
C PRO A 169 1.66 -14.88 21.77
N ASP A 170 2.36 -14.24 22.70
CA ASP A 170 1.73 -13.60 23.86
C ASP A 170 0.82 -12.44 23.46
N SER A 171 1.05 -11.89 22.26
CA SER A 171 0.23 -10.81 21.71
C SER A 171 -0.07 -11.09 20.24
N TYR A 172 -1.33 -10.95 19.82
CA TYR A 172 -1.73 -11.08 18.42
C TYR A 172 -2.98 -10.26 18.11
N LEU A 173 -3.17 -9.98 16.83
CA LEU A 173 -4.30 -9.26 16.28
C LEU A 173 -5.04 -10.14 15.27
N ASN A 174 -6.36 -10.15 15.37
CA ASN A 174 -7.25 -10.71 14.36
C ASN A 174 -8.22 -9.60 13.93
N ALA A 175 -8.40 -9.40 12.65
CA ALA A 175 -9.30 -8.35 12.16
C ALA A 175 -10.07 -8.83 10.94
N LEU A 176 -11.34 -8.49 10.90
CA LEU A 176 -12.21 -8.61 9.75
C LEU A 176 -12.80 -7.23 9.45
N VAL A 177 -12.60 -6.71 8.26
CA VAL A 177 -13.21 -5.45 7.80
C VAL A 177 -14.00 -5.75 6.54
N ARG A 178 -15.30 -5.47 6.54
CA ARG A 178 -16.18 -5.78 5.40
C ARG A 178 -15.84 -4.95 4.17
N ALA A 179 -15.63 -3.66 4.35
CA ALA A 179 -15.21 -2.78 3.28
C ALA A 179 -14.41 -1.59 3.79
N ILE A 180 -13.47 -1.13 2.95
CA ILE A 180 -12.85 0.19 3.02
C ILE A 180 -13.17 0.89 1.71
N GLU A 181 -13.78 2.07 1.79
CA GLU A 181 -14.13 2.89 0.62
C GLU A 181 -13.49 4.27 0.73
N VAL A 182 -12.77 4.69 -0.29
CA VAL A 182 -12.23 6.04 -0.43
C VAL A 182 -12.92 6.69 -1.61
N LYS A 183 -13.59 7.82 -1.43
CA LYS A 183 -14.39 8.49 -2.45
C LYS A 183 -13.88 9.89 -2.75
N GLY A 184 -14.07 10.31 -4.01
CA GLY A 184 -13.66 11.61 -4.48
C GLY A 184 -12.14 11.76 -4.49
N ILE A 185 -11.45 10.69 -4.91
CA ILE A 185 -9.99 10.69 -5.04
C ILE A 185 -9.56 11.60 -6.19
N GLN A 186 -8.49 12.33 -5.95
CA GLN A 186 -7.79 13.13 -6.94
C GLN A 186 -6.30 12.95 -6.75
N PHE A 187 -5.62 12.60 -7.81
CA PHE A 187 -4.18 12.56 -7.86
C PHE A 187 -3.65 13.82 -8.51
N ARG A 188 -2.67 14.43 -7.90
CA ARG A 188 -1.97 15.59 -8.45
C ARG A 188 -0.47 15.37 -8.33
N ARG A 189 0.25 15.66 -9.40
CA ARG A 189 1.71 15.69 -9.41
C ARG A 189 2.17 17.13 -9.53
N GLU A 190 3.03 17.55 -8.62
CA GLU A 190 3.58 18.90 -8.59
C GLU A 190 5.04 18.83 -8.13
N ASN A 191 5.96 19.42 -8.89
CA ASN A 191 7.40 19.40 -8.61
C ASN A 191 7.94 17.98 -8.36
N ALA A 192 7.56 17.02 -9.21
CA ALA A 192 7.87 15.59 -9.09
C ALA A 192 7.31 14.90 -7.83
N LEU A 193 6.52 15.57 -7.01
CA LEU A 193 5.87 15.02 -5.82
C LEU A 193 4.43 14.62 -6.13
N ASN A 194 3.98 13.49 -5.60
CA ASN A 194 2.64 12.98 -5.79
C ASN A 194 1.77 13.32 -4.57
N TYR A 195 0.60 13.88 -4.82
CA TYR A 195 -0.41 14.24 -3.83
C TYR A 195 -1.68 13.44 -4.08
N LEU A 196 -2.24 12.89 -3.02
CA LEU A 196 -3.56 12.26 -3.02
C LEU A 196 -4.50 13.08 -2.15
N THR A 197 -5.61 13.49 -2.72
CA THR A 197 -6.73 14.03 -1.93
C THR A 197 -7.94 13.14 -2.08
N ALA A 198 -8.74 13.03 -1.04
CA ALA A 198 -9.99 12.31 -1.05
C ALA A 198 -11.06 13.09 -0.27
N ARG A 199 -12.31 12.93 -0.67
CA ARG A 199 -13.46 13.52 0.05
C ARG A 199 -13.74 12.74 1.32
N SER A 200 -13.80 11.40 1.24
CA SER A 200 -14.01 10.54 2.39
C SER A 200 -13.23 9.24 2.33
N LEU A 201 -12.96 8.68 3.50
CA LEU A 201 -12.54 7.31 3.73
C LEU A 201 -13.51 6.69 4.73
N ASP A 202 -14.19 5.63 4.33
CA ASP A 202 -15.18 4.93 5.14
C ASP A 202 -14.71 3.50 5.41
N ILE A 203 -14.58 3.12 6.70
CA ILE A 203 -14.30 1.76 7.15
C ILE A 203 -15.62 1.18 7.66
N ILE A 204 -16.12 0.15 6.99
CA ILE A 204 -17.47 -0.36 7.18
C ILE A 204 -17.42 -1.73 7.84
N SER A 205 -18.18 -1.89 8.93
CA SER A 205 -18.36 -3.16 9.65
C SER A 205 -17.04 -3.86 9.95
N SER A 206 -16.27 -3.30 10.87
CA SER A 206 -15.02 -3.90 11.35
C SER A 206 -15.26 -4.73 12.62
N ASP A 207 -14.63 -5.91 12.69
CA ASP A 207 -14.51 -6.74 13.90
C ASP A 207 -13.03 -6.94 14.17
N ILE A 208 -12.52 -6.29 15.21
CA ILE A 208 -11.10 -6.26 15.56
C ILE A 208 -10.95 -6.91 16.93
N GLN A 209 -10.10 -7.92 17.01
CA GLN A 209 -9.81 -8.66 18.22
C GLN A 209 -8.31 -8.59 18.52
N ALA A 210 -7.96 -7.90 19.57
CA ALA A 210 -6.57 -7.80 20.04
C ALA A 210 -6.41 -8.63 21.32
N PHE A 211 -5.35 -9.40 21.38
CA PHE A 211 -5.02 -10.27 22.50
C PHE A 211 -3.63 -9.92 23.03
N ASN A 212 -3.51 -9.76 24.35
CA ASN A 212 -2.24 -9.60 25.04
C ASN A 212 -2.24 -10.58 26.24
N LEU A 213 -1.62 -11.72 26.06
CA LEU A 213 -1.63 -12.81 27.04
C LEU A 213 -0.30 -12.89 27.82
N ALA A 214 0.60 -11.94 27.66
CA ALA A 214 1.93 -11.93 28.27
C ALA A 214 1.93 -11.77 29.81
N GLY A 215 0.79 -11.66 30.44
CA GLY A 215 0.66 -11.70 31.92
C GLY A 215 1.40 -10.60 32.71
N GLU A 216 2.05 -9.69 32.06
CA GLU A 216 2.76 -8.58 32.68
C GLU A 216 2.03 -7.24 32.49
N SER A 217 1.94 -6.51 33.58
CA SER A 217 1.32 -5.19 33.71
C SER A 217 1.64 -4.26 32.56
N LEU A 218 0.63 -3.48 32.12
CA LEU A 218 0.79 -2.24 31.37
C LEU A 218 2.11 -1.56 31.76
N PRO A 219 2.93 -1.10 30.80
CA PRO A 219 4.19 -0.46 31.14
C PRO A 219 3.88 0.78 32.00
N SER A 220 3.93 0.58 33.29
CA SER A 220 4.04 1.66 34.25
C SER A 220 5.31 2.41 33.87
N ALA A 221 5.21 3.72 33.64
CA ALA A 221 6.33 4.58 33.32
C ALA A 221 7.38 4.54 34.43
N LYS A 222 8.22 3.52 34.42
CA LYS A 222 9.35 3.39 35.34
C LYS A 222 10.62 2.97 34.63
N LYS A 223 11.55 3.94 34.66
CA LYS A 223 13.02 3.82 34.63
C LYS A 223 13.63 2.87 33.61
N THR A 224 14.15 3.49 32.58
CA THR A 224 15.18 3.00 31.67
C THR A 224 16.37 2.43 32.46
N GLU A 225 16.41 1.12 32.65
CA GLU A 225 17.64 0.43 32.94
C GLU A 225 18.41 0.23 31.63
N LYS A 226 19.71 0.49 31.68
CA LYS A 226 20.62 0.40 30.54
C LYS A 226 20.61 -1.03 29.97
N LYS A 227 19.88 -1.24 28.88
CA LYS A 227 20.03 -2.44 28.00
C LYS A 227 21.39 -2.40 27.32
N SER A 228 21.98 -3.55 27.11
CA SER A 228 23.27 -3.68 26.42
C SER A 228 23.15 -3.21 24.95
N LEU A 229 24.24 -2.67 24.39
CA LEU A 229 24.27 -2.09 23.04
C LEU A 229 23.71 -3.02 21.94
N ASN A 230 23.80 -4.34 22.10
CA ASN A 230 23.35 -5.31 21.09
C ASN A 230 21.82 -5.50 21.04
N GLU A 231 21.11 -5.26 22.15
CA GLU A 231 19.63 -5.29 22.18
C GLU A 231 19.01 -3.99 21.65
N ALA A 232 19.71 -2.86 21.78
CA ALA A 232 19.25 -1.57 21.25
C ALA A 232 19.31 -1.52 19.71
N GLU A 233 20.23 -2.24 19.08
CA GLU A 233 20.28 -2.37 17.60
C GLU A 233 19.18 -3.27 17.06
N ALA A 234 18.83 -4.35 17.76
CA ALA A 234 17.72 -5.23 17.39
C ALA A 234 16.35 -4.54 17.54
N ASP A 235 16.14 -3.77 18.61
CA ASP A 235 14.93 -2.96 18.81
C ASP A 235 14.82 -1.79 17.81
N SER A 236 15.94 -1.30 17.25
CA SER A 236 15.93 -0.24 16.23
C SER A 236 15.52 -0.74 14.86
N LEU A 237 15.68 -2.03 14.57
CA LEU A 237 15.24 -2.68 13.32
C LEU A 237 13.74 -3.02 13.29
N VAL A 238 13.09 -3.08 14.44
CA VAL A 238 11.63 -3.23 14.60
C VAL A 238 11.00 -1.87 14.96
N ARG A 239 11.49 -0.77 14.40
CA ARG A 239 10.70 0.46 14.38
C ARG A 239 9.45 0.18 13.55
N SER A 240 8.30 0.21 14.20
CA SER A 240 7.03 0.31 13.49
C SER A 240 7.13 1.52 12.57
N LEU A 241 7.23 1.27 11.27
CA LEU A 241 7.23 2.33 10.27
C LEU A 241 5.98 3.19 10.53
N SER A 242 6.16 4.49 10.56
CA SER A 242 5.02 5.40 10.63
C SER A 242 4.17 5.26 9.37
N LEU A 243 2.91 5.65 9.45
CA LEU A 243 2.03 5.64 8.29
C LEU A 243 2.60 6.52 7.15
N TYR A 244 3.28 7.61 7.49
CA TYR A 244 3.98 8.44 6.51
C TYR A 244 5.16 7.70 5.87
N GLU A 245 6.00 7.02 6.64
CA GLU A 245 7.12 6.23 6.11
C GLU A 245 6.65 5.13 5.15
N LEU A 246 5.47 4.56 5.38
CA LEU A 246 4.88 3.56 4.48
C LEU A 246 4.43 4.13 3.14
N ILE A 247 3.87 5.34 3.13
CA ILE A 247 3.31 5.96 1.92
C ILE A 247 4.30 6.88 1.20
N SER A 248 5.27 7.47 1.90
CA SER A 248 6.18 8.49 1.37
C SER A 248 7.00 8.08 0.13
N PRO A 249 7.31 6.80 -0.10
CA PRO A 249 7.95 6.39 -1.36
C PRO A 249 7.11 6.64 -2.61
N VAL A 250 5.77 6.72 -2.45
CA VAL A 250 4.82 6.87 -3.56
C VAL A 250 4.06 8.19 -3.48
N LEU A 251 3.65 8.60 -2.28
CA LEU A 251 2.81 9.77 -2.03
C LEU A 251 3.48 10.71 -1.03
N HIS A 252 3.68 11.96 -1.44
CA HIS A 252 4.23 12.99 -0.57
C HIS A 252 3.23 13.47 0.49
N THR A 253 1.96 13.56 0.12
CA THR A 253 0.88 13.97 1.02
C THR A 253 -0.39 13.20 0.70
N VAL A 254 -1.08 12.77 1.74
CA VAL A 254 -2.46 12.26 1.69
C VAL A 254 -3.34 13.18 2.51
N SER A 255 -4.41 13.71 1.93
CA SER A 255 -5.41 14.55 2.61
C SER A 255 -6.80 13.98 2.40
N ILE A 256 -7.54 13.77 3.48
CA ILE A 256 -8.88 13.18 3.44
C ILE A 256 -9.83 14.08 4.24
N GLY A 257 -10.90 14.54 3.59
CA GLY A 257 -11.85 15.45 4.22
C GLY A 257 -12.56 14.83 5.42
N THR A 258 -13.02 13.59 5.29
CA THR A 258 -13.71 12.88 6.38
C THR A 258 -13.21 11.43 6.44
N VAL A 259 -12.85 10.97 7.63
CA VAL A 259 -12.57 9.55 7.93
C VAL A 259 -13.67 9.04 8.83
N GLY A 260 -14.40 8.01 8.36
CA GLY A 260 -15.50 7.37 9.09
C GLY A 260 -15.17 5.91 9.42
N ILE A 261 -15.54 5.47 10.63
CA ILE A 261 -15.59 4.06 11.00
C ILE A 261 -17.01 3.79 11.46
N GLY A 262 -17.72 2.92 10.74
CA GLY A 262 -19.12 2.60 11.04
C GLY A 262 -19.32 1.17 11.45
N GLN A 263 -20.21 0.93 12.42
CA GLN A 263 -20.61 -0.39 12.91
C GLN A 263 -19.43 -1.25 13.38
N ALA A 264 -18.45 -0.63 14.04
CA ALA A 264 -17.24 -1.30 14.48
C ALA A 264 -17.47 -2.12 15.75
N LYS A 265 -16.78 -3.25 15.84
CA LYS A 265 -16.63 -4.06 17.02
C LYS A 265 -15.17 -4.15 17.39
N LEU A 266 -14.86 -3.91 18.64
CA LEU A 266 -13.50 -4.04 19.17
C LEU A 266 -13.55 -4.94 20.40
N GLN A 267 -12.72 -5.96 20.42
CA GLN A 267 -12.47 -6.77 21.59
C GLN A 267 -10.99 -6.68 21.96
N TYR A 268 -10.73 -6.36 23.21
CA TYR A 268 -9.40 -6.42 23.79
C TYR A 268 -9.38 -7.43 24.92
N SER A 269 -8.51 -8.43 24.81
CA SER A 269 -8.35 -9.49 25.79
C SER A 269 -6.94 -9.49 26.33
N PHE A 270 -6.76 -9.46 27.65
CA PHE A 270 -5.43 -9.51 28.26
C PHE A 270 -5.42 -10.39 29.52
N ALA A 271 -4.26 -10.96 29.79
CA ALA A 271 -4.08 -11.81 30.97
C ALA A 271 -3.73 -10.96 32.20
N VAL A 272 -4.47 -11.20 33.29
CA VAL A 272 -4.17 -10.64 34.62
C VAL A 272 -4.03 -11.81 35.57
N LYS A 273 -2.79 -12.11 35.97
CA LYS A 273 -2.47 -13.31 36.75
C LYS A 273 -2.98 -14.56 36.04
N ASP A 274 -3.91 -15.31 36.67
CA ASP A 274 -4.48 -16.55 36.12
C ASP A 274 -5.82 -16.35 35.39
N LYS A 275 -6.22 -15.11 35.14
CA LYS A 275 -7.50 -14.77 34.51
C LYS A 275 -7.29 -13.96 33.23
N ILE A 276 -8.18 -14.17 32.26
CA ILE A 276 -8.28 -13.35 31.06
C ILE A 276 -9.41 -12.34 31.25
N GLU A 277 -9.06 -11.07 31.23
CA GLU A 277 -10.03 -9.98 31.19
C GLU A 277 -10.34 -9.60 29.74
N VAL A 278 -11.61 -9.31 29.46
CA VAL A 278 -12.10 -9.03 28.11
C VAL A 278 -12.91 -7.74 28.12
N TYR A 279 -12.44 -6.75 27.38
CA TYR A 279 -13.16 -5.51 27.12
C TYR A 279 -13.75 -5.56 25.72
N LYS A 280 -15.03 -5.18 25.60
CA LYS A 280 -15.74 -5.18 24.31
C LYS A 280 -16.42 -3.84 24.08
N LEU A 281 -16.20 -3.30 22.90
CA LEU A 281 -17.00 -2.23 22.33
C LEU A 281 -17.76 -2.82 21.13
N ALA A 282 -19.05 -2.62 21.08
CA ALA A 282 -19.87 -3.09 19.99
C ALA A 282 -20.67 -1.94 19.39
N ASN A 283 -20.77 -1.95 18.06
CA ASN A 283 -21.54 -0.97 17.30
C ASN A 283 -21.11 0.49 17.58
N PHE A 284 -19.81 0.72 17.67
CA PHE A 284 -19.33 2.09 17.79
C PHE A 284 -19.09 2.71 16.42
N ASP A 285 -19.39 4.00 16.33
CA ASP A 285 -19.12 4.83 15.18
C ASP A 285 -18.10 5.89 15.56
N PHE A 286 -17.19 6.20 14.64
CA PHE A 286 -16.17 7.23 14.80
C PHE A 286 -16.07 8.06 13.53
N GLN A 287 -15.91 9.36 13.68
CA GLN A 287 -15.67 10.26 12.57
C GLN A 287 -14.59 11.25 12.93
N ALA A 288 -13.66 11.47 12.01
CA ALA A 288 -12.65 12.51 12.07
C ALA A 288 -12.70 13.34 10.79
N ASN A 289 -12.41 14.63 10.89
CA ASN A 289 -12.37 15.53 9.75
C ASN A 289 -10.94 16.04 9.53
N ASP A 290 -10.65 16.47 8.29
CA ASP A 290 -9.38 17.07 7.90
C ASP A 290 -8.16 16.22 8.22
N PHE A 291 -8.27 14.91 7.94
CA PHE A 291 -7.19 13.97 8.14
C PHE A 291 -6.08 14.21 7.13
N ARG A 292 -4.84 14.32 7.61
CA ARG A 292 -3.68 14.58 6.77
C ARG A 292 -2.46 13.78 7.20
N ILE A 293 -1.77 13.19 6.22
CA ILE A 293 -0.51 12.50 6.38
C ILE A 293 0.53 13.18 5.50
N ASP A 294 1.55 13.75 6.09
CA ASP A 294 2.71 14.33 5.44
C ASP A 294 3.90 14.37 6.41
N SER A 295 5.04 14.90 5.97
CA SER A 295 6.25 15.03 6.80
C SER A 295 6.05 15.91 8.04
N VAL A 296 5.13 16.89 7.99
CA VAL A 296 4.84 17.78 9.12
C VAL A 296 4.02 17.06 10.17
N SER A 297 2.99 16.32 9.76
CA SER A 297 2.15 15.53 10.66
C SER A 297 2.97 14.42 11.35
N GLU A 298 3.94 13.83 10.66
CA GLU A 298 4.87 12.88 11.26
C GLU A 298 5.77 13.52 12.32
N ALA A 299 6.35 14.69 12.02
CA ALA A 299 7.24 15.39 12.95
C ALA A 299 6.54 15.80 14.24
N GLN A 300 5.24 16.09 14.18
CA GLN A 300 4.43 16.43 15.35
C GLN A 300 4.11 15.22 16.25
N ARG A 301 4.40 13.99 15.80
CA ARG A 301 4.13 12.72 16.51
C ARG A 301 2.73 12.63 17.14
N GLY A 302 1.76 13.36 16.58
CA GLY A 302 0.38 13.33 17.02
C GLY A 302 -0.22 11.96 16.70
N PHE A 303 -0.86 11.32 17.67
CA PHE A 303 -1.56 10.05 17.49
C PHE A 303 -2.71 10.19 16.49
N TRP A 304 -3.16 11.42 16.23
CA TRP A 304 -4.24 11.78 15.33
C TRP A 304 -3.77 12.86 14.36
N TYR A 305 -3.67 12.52 13.11
CA TYR A 305 -3.34 13.43 12.00
C TYR A 305 -4.55 14.32 11.59
N SER A 306 -5.52 14.52 12.47
CA SER A 306 -6.70 15.35 12.24
C SER A 306 -6.63 16.64 13.03
N ARG A 307 -7.16 17.71 12.45
CA ARG A 307 -7.50 18.92 13.22
C ARG A 307 -8.85 18.65 13.89
N GLY A 308 -8.85 18.61 15.22
CA GLY A 308 -10.05 18.56 16.05
C GLY A 308 -10.78 19.90 16.02
#